data_69049e92c7a303306ab05bd4dabb7b6b
#
_entry.id   69049e92c7a303306ab05bd4dabb7b6b
#
_cell.length_a   1.000
_cell.length_b   1.000
_cell.length_c   1.000
_cell.angle_alpha   90.00
_cell.angle_beta   90.00
_cell.angle_gamma   90.00
#
_symmetry.space_group_name_H-M   'P 1'
#
loop_
_entity.id
_entity.type
_entity.pdbx_description
1 polymer ?
#
loop_
_entity_poly.entity_id
_entity_poly.type
_entity_poly.pdbx_seq_one_letter_code
_entity_poly.pdbx_strand_id
1 'polypeptide(L)'
;MRTLFPPRRVNMAERTLPQLFEDSVRAYPSNVLMWEKKDGRYQGTTYAEMRRRVYAFAAGLRGLGLAKGDRAALISEGRNDWVMSELAILYVGAVNVPISVKIDELSDLKFRLAHSGCRMAIVSGTQVAKIRQVKKDLPDLEKTIILDGMPSFEADEIFAGEVLRRGEQDLRTCQKEFDEIWPAVRETDYANICYTSGTTADPKGIILTHRNYTANIDQGRGLVDCPEYYVSLIILPWDHAFGHTCGIYSLMKSGAAIASVESGRTALESLKNVPRNIQETRPHLLLSVPALAKNLRNNIERGAREKGPAVESLFKRGLRLAYGYNAEGWNRGRGFRKL
;
A
#
# COMPACT_ATOMS: atom_id res chain seq x y z
N MET A 1 -9.77 21.66 -31.07
CA MET A 1 -9.38 20.92 -29.87
C MET A 1 -7.86 21.01 -29.73
N ARG A 2 -7.34 21.95 -28.95
CA ARG A 2 -5.89 22.04 -28.68
C ARG A 2 -5.58 21.07 -27.55
N THR A 3 -4.68 20.13 -27.81
CA THR A 3 -4.10 19.22 -26.81
C THR A 3 -3.50 20.07 -25.69
N LEU A 4 -4.08 20.00 -24.51
CA LEU A 4 -3.73 20.81 -23.34
C LEU A 4 -2.36 20.51 -22.74
N PHE A 5 -1.71 19.43 -23.18
CA PHE A 5 -0.36 19.08 -22.76
C PHE A 5 0.40 18.45 -23.95
N PRO A 6 1.57 18.97 -24.33
CA PRO A 6 2.45 18.25 -25.25
C PRO A 6 2.88 16.94 -24.54
N PRO A 7 2.93 15.80 -25.22
CA PRO A 7 3.42 14.57 -24.64
C PRO A 7 4.89 14.82 -24.23
N ARG A 8 5.14 14.92 -22.91
CA ARG A 8 6.49 14.80 -22.39
C ARG A 8 6.99 13.42 -22.83
N ARG A 9 8.00 13.37 -23.68
CA ARG A 9 8.74 12.12 -23.93
C ARG A 9 9.32 11.69 -22.58
N VAL A 10 8.65 10.75 -21.94
CA VAL A 10 9.17 10.09 -20.75
C VAL A 10 10.34 9.25 -21.26
N ASN A 11 11.55 9.61 -20.87
CA ASN A 11 12.71 8.77 -21.12
C ASN A 11 12.51 7.51 -20.27
N MET A 12 12.04 6.45 -20.90
CA MET A 12 11.75 5.14 -20.28
C MET A 12 13.07 4.41 -20.03
N ALA A 13 13.92 4.96 -19.16
CA ALA A 13 15.03 4.16 -18.64
C ALA A 13 14.45 2.93 -17.93
N GLU A 14 15.05 1.77 -18.15
CA GLU A 14 14.68 0.54 -17.44
C GLU A 14 14.65 0.81 -15.95
N ARG A 15 13.49 0.66 -15.33
CA ARG A 15 13.28 0.95 -13.89
C ARG A 15 12.52 -0.16 -13.21
N THR A 16 13.03 -0.54 -12.05
CA THR A 16 12.35 -1.45 -11.14
C THR A 16 11.76 -0.69 -9.96
N LEU A 17 10.87 -1.31 -9.20
CA LEU A 17 10.34 -0.71 -7.97
C LEU A 17 11.42 -0.51 -6.90
N PRO A 18 12.39 -1.43 -6.69
CA PRO A 18 13.56 -1.16 -5.87
C PRO A 18 14.33 0.08 -6.31
N GLN A 19 14.64 0.22 -7.61
CA GLN A 19 15.33 1.39 -8.15
C GLN A 19 14.53 2.68 -7.91
N LEU A 20 13.21 2.63 -8.13
CA LEU A 20 12.32 3.77 -7.87
C LEU A 20 12.38 4.20 -6.41
N PHE A 21 12.39 3.24 -5.48
CA PHE A 21 12.48 3.54 -4.04
C PHE A 21 13.85 4.12 -3.68
N GLU A 22 14.96 3.57 -4.15
CA GLU A 22 16.31 4.10 -3.92
C GLU A 22 16.48 5.54 -4.46
N ASP A 23 15.94 5.82 -5.66
CA ASP A 23 15.93 7.17 -6.21
C ASP A 23 15.16 8.14 -5.32
N SER A 24 14.03 7.70 -4.77
CA SER A 24 13.21 8.51 -3.86
C SER A 24 13.90 8.74 -2.51
N VAL A 25 14.54 7.72 -1.95
CA VAL A 25 15.35 7.85 -0.72
C VAL A 25 16.49 8.84 -0.92
N ARG A 26 17.16 8.80 -2.07
CA ARG A 26 18.26 9.74 -2.39
C ARG A 26 17.78 11.17 -2.52
N ALA A 27 16.60 11.37 -3.13
CA ALA A 27 16.03 12.70 -3.34
C ALA A 27 15.38 13.28 -2.07
N TYR A 28 14.76 12.44 -1.23
CA TYR A 28 13.90 12.85 -0.11
C TYR A 28 14.19 12.09 1.20
N PRO A 29 15.46 11.95 1.64
CA PRO A 29 15.80 11.04 2.75
C PRO A 29 15.11 11.36 4.08
N SER A 30 14.88 12.64 4.36
CA SER A 30 14.28 13.13 5.60
C SER A 30 12.77 13.33 5.54
N ASN A 31 12.16 13.25 4.34
CA ASN A 31 10.72 13.30 4.23
C ASN A 31 10.10 12.08 4.91
N VAL A 32 8.89 12.25 5.45
CA VAL A 32 8.11 11.14 5.97
C VAL A 32 7.51 10.37 4.79
N LEU A 33 7.82 9.08 4.69
CA LEU A 33 7.16 8.17 3.75
C LEU A 33 5.83 7.67 4.30
N MET A 34 5.83 7.25 5.58
CA MET A 34 4.67 6.64 6.20
C MET A 34 4.27 7.33 7.48
N TRP A 35 2.97 7.61 7.60
CA TRP A 35 2.30 7.96 8.85
C TRP A 35 1.44 6.78 9.31
N GLU A 36 1.75 6.24 10.47
CA GLU A 36 1.00 5.15 11.08
C GLU A 36 0.57 5.54 12.49
N LYS A 37 -0.66 5.20 12.88
CA LYS A 37 -1.15 5.52 14.22
C LYS A 37 -0.69 4.48 15.23
N LYS A 38 0.10 4.93 16.21
CA LYS A 38 0.59 4.15 17.36
C LYS A 38 0.29 4.90 18.63
N ASP A 39 -0.21 4.23 19.64
CA ASP A 39 -0.56 4.82 20.94
C ASP A 39 -1.45 6.08 20.81
N GLY A 40 -2.43 6.00 19.91
CA GLY A 40 -3.40 7.07 19.68
C GLY A 40 -2.89 8.27 18.88
N ARG A 41 -1.64 8.27 18.39
CA ARG A 41 -1.04 9.37 17.62
C ARG A 41 -0.38 8.87 16.34
N TYR A 42 -0.45 9.67 15.28
CA TYR A 42 0.30 9.39 14.05
C TYR A 42 1.79 9.63 14.28
N GLN A 43 2.60 8.61 13.99
CA GLN A 43 4.04 8.63 14.04
C GLN A 43 4.59 8.47 12.63
N GLY A 44 5.57 9.33 12.27
CA GLY A 44 6.17 9.32 10.95
C GLY A 44 7.36 8.37 10.89
N THR A 45 7.51 7.68 9.75
CA THR A 45 8.71 6.93 9.37
C THR A 45 9.27 7.57 8.11
N THR A 46 10.49 8.05 8.15
CA THR A 46 11.13 8.72 7.01
C THR A 46 11.53 7.72 5.91
N TYR A 47 11.80 8.24 4.71
CA TYR A 47 12.33 7.44 3.60
C TYR A 47 13.62 6.72 3.98
N ALA A 48 14.55 7.44 4.64
CA ALA A 48 15.81 6.85 5.10
C ALA A 48 15.62 5.76 6.16
N GLU A 49 14.69 5.95 7.10
CA GLU A 49 14.34 4.93 8.11
C GLU A 49 13.69 3.71 7.47
N MET A 50 12.73 3.92 6.55
CA MET A 50 12.10 2.82 5.84
C MET A 50 13.13 2.03 5.03
N ARG A 51 14.08 2.71 4.35
CA ARG A 51 15.16 2.03 3.62
C ARG A 51 15.99 1.11 4.52
N ARG A 52 16.40 1.58 5.70
CA ARG A 52 17.15 0.74 6.64
C ARG A 52 16.37 -0.52 7.02
N ARG A 53 15.08 -0.37 7.31
CA ARG A 53 14.20 -1.50 7.64
C ARG A 53 14.02 -2.46 6.46
N VAL A 54 13.80 -1.93 5.26
CA VAL A 54 13.68 -2.74 4.02
C VAL A 54 14.94 -3.55 3.78
N TYR A 55 16.13 -2.93 3.89
CA TYR A 55 17.41 -3.62 3.73
C TYR A 55 17.58 -4.75 4.74
N ALA A 56 17.37 -4.45 6.01
CA ALA A 56 17.50 -5.44 7.07
C ALA A 56 16.49 -6.59 6.87
N PHE A 57 15.25 -6.27 6.56
CA PHE A 57 14.22 -7.29 6.37
C PHE A 57 14.49 -8.15 5.12
N ALA A 58 14.93 -7.54 4.02
CA ALA A 58 15.29 -8.26 2.80
C ALA A 58 16.49 -9.19 3.00
N ALA A 59 17.54 -8.74 3.71
CA ALA A 59 18.67 -9.59 4.08
C ALA A 59 18.21 -10.75 4.96
N GLY A 60 17.35 -10.50 5.94
CA GLY A 60 16.78 -11.55 6.78
C GLY A 60 15.93 -12.56 6.00
N LEU A 61 15.08 -12.11 5.07
CA LEU A 61 14.30 -12.99 4.18
C LEU A 61 15.21 -13.87 3.32
N ARG A 62 16.27 -13.29 2.76
CA ARG A 62 17.29 -14.04 2.01
C ARG A 62 17.99 -15.08 2.90
N GLY A 63 18.36 -14.71 4.12
CA GLY A 63 18.93 -15.62 5.10
C GLY A 63 18.00 -16.78 5.47
N LEU A 64 16.69 -16.60 5.33
CA LEU A 64 15.68 -17.66 5.49
C LEU A 64 15.44 -18.47 4.20
N GLY A 65 16.16 -18.18 3.11
CA GLY A 65 16.11 -18.92 1.86
C GLY A 65 15.20 -18.36 0.79
N LEU A 66 14.64 -17.15 0.96
CA LEU A 66 13.89 -16.49 -0.12
C LEU A 66 14.87 -16.05 -1.22
N ALA A 67 14.59 -16.43 -2.46
CA ALA A 67 15.45 -16.18 -3.61
C ALA A 67 14.69 -15.48 -4.74
N LYS A 68 15.45 -15.00 -5.73
CA LYS A 68 14.87 -14.37 -6.94
C LYS A 68 13.90 -15.35 -7.63
N GLY A 69 12.70 -14.83 -7.93
CA GLY A 69 11.63 -15.59 -8.59
C GLY A 69 10.76 -16.41 -7.64
N ASP A 70 11.14 -16.57 -6.37
CA ASP A 70 10.26 -17.17 -5.35
C ASP A 70 9.04 -16.27 -5.11
N ARG A 71 7.95 -16.86 -4.61
CA ARG A 71 6.73 -16.14 -4.25
C ARG A 71 6.61 -16.09 -2.73
N ALA A 72 6.32 -14.89 -2.23
CA ALA A 72 6.01 -14.66 -0.82
C ALA A 72 4.64 -14.01 -0.70
N ALA A 73 3.73 -14.64 0.05
CA ALA A 73 2.43 -14.03 0.35
C ALA A 73 2.59 -12.91 1.38
N LEU A 74 1.85 -11.81 1.20
CA LEU A 74 1.76 -10.72 2.16
C LEU A 74 0.29 -10.51 2.55
N ILE A 75 -0.04 -10.82 3.81
CA ILE A 75 -1.42 -10.81 4.33
C ILE A 75 -1.46 -9.96 5.60
N SER A 76 -1.64 -8.67 5.43
CA SER A 76 -1.67 -7.72 6.54
C SER A 76 -2.53 -6.51 6.19
N GLU A 77 -3.01 -5.86 7.22
CA GLU A 77 -3.59 -4.52 7.16
C GLU A 77 -2.53 -3.51 6.68
N GLY A 78 -3.01 -2.38 6.11
CA GLY A 78 -2.12 -1.31 5.65
C GLY A 78 -1.39 -0.63 6.80
N ARG A 79 -0.07 -0.81 6.89
CA ARG A 79 0.82 -0.29 7.93
C ARG A 79 2.29 -0.22 7.46
N ASN A 80 3.17 0.34 8.26
CA ASN A 80 4.60 0.43 7.94
C ASN A 80 5.21 -0.93 7.57
N ASP A 81 4.87 -1.98 8.31
CA ASP A 81 5.41 -3.32 8.08
C ASP A 81 4.92 -3.93 6.77
N TRP A 82 3.76 -3.50 6.27
CA TRP A 82 3.27 -3.91 4.96
C TRP A 82 4.18 -3.37 3.84
N VAL A 83 4.48 -2.04 3.86
CA VAL A 83 5.38 -1.41 2.87
C VAL A 83 6.80 -1.97 2.98
N MET A 84 7.29 -2.12 4.21
CA MET A 84 8.60 -2.74 4.46
C MET A 84 8.68 -4.14 3.85
N SER A 85 7.67 -4.98 4.11
CA SER A 85 7.65 -6.38 3.65
C SER A 85 7.57 -6.48 2.14
N GLU A 86 6.69 -5.69 1.50
CA GLU A 86 6.59 -5.68 0.05
C GLU A 86 7.89 -5.25 -0.61
N LEU A 87 8.45 -4.12 -0.21
CA LEU A 87 9.71 -3.65 -0.76
C LEU A 87 10.84 -4.66 -0.50
N ALA A 88 10.90 -5.28 0.68
CA ALA A 88 11.93 -6.27 0.99
C ALA A 88 11.84 -7.52 0.10
N ILE A 89 10.64 -8.02 -0.18
CA ILE A 89 10.42 -9.11 -1.13
C ILE A 89 10.97 -8.72 -2.52
N LEU A 90 10.64 -7.52 -2.99
CA LEU A 90 11.08 -7.02 -4.28
C LEU A 90 12.60 -6.78 -4.33
N TYR A 91 13.24 -6.40 -3.24
CA TYR A 91 14.70 -6.23 -3.14
C TYR A 91 15.46 -7.55 -3.28
N VAL A 92 14.89 -8.65 -2.80
CA VAL A 92 15.43 -10.00 -3.04
C VAL A 92 15.24 -10.45 -4.49
N GLY A 93 14.39 -9.75 -5.26
CA GLY A 93 13.96 -10.15 -6.61
C GLY A 93 12.89 -11.24 -6.58
N ALA A 94 12.26 -11.46 -5.43
CA ALA A 94 11.13 -12.36 -5.28
C ALA A 94 9.82 -11.65 -5.68
N VAL A 95 8.76 -12.42 -5.83
CA VAL A 95 7.43 -11.96 -6.27
C VAL A 95 6.52 -11.84 -5.07
N ASN A 96 5.98 -10.65 -4.82
CA ASN A 96 4.97 -10.46 -3.79
C ASN A 96 3.61 -11.01 -4.24
N VAL A 97 2.91 -11.70 -3.36
CA VAL A 97 1.54 -12.17 -3.56
C VAL A 97 0.67 -11.52 -2.48
N PRO A 98 0.19 -10.29 -2.72
CA PRO A 98 -0.64 -9.59 -1.76
C PRO A 98 -2.02 -10.25 -1.71
N ILE A 99 -2.42 -10.68 -0.51
CA ILE A 99 -3.68 -11.36 -0.27
C ILE A 99 -4.50 -10.54 0.72
N SER A 100 -5.78 -10.38 0.43
CA SER A 100 -6.69 -9.58 1.26
C SER A 100 -6.92 -10.21 2.63
N VAL A 101 -6.78 -9.40 3.68
CA VAL A 101 -7.15 -9.79 5.06
C VAL A 101 -8.63 -10.11 5.22
N LYS A 102 -9.47 -9.73 4.24
CA LYS A 102 -10.91 -9.95 4.23
C LYS A 102 -11.33 -11.33 3.72
N ILE A 103 -10.38 -12.15 3.29
CA ILE A 103 -10.67 -13.52 2.88
C ILE A 103 -10.92 -14.35 4.13
N ASP A 104 -12.18 -14.74 4.34
CA ASP A 104 -12.61 -15.57 5.45
C ASP A 104 -12.75 -17.04 5.06
N GLU A 105 -12.99 -17.32 3.77
CA GLU A 105 -13.06 -18.67 3.22
C GLU A 105 -11.67 -19.31 3.17
N LEU A 106 -11.43 -20.32 3.99
CA LEU A 106 -10.13 -21.01 4.05
C LEU A 106 -9.76 -21.72 2.75
N SER A 107 -10.75 -22.22 2.00
CA SER A 107 -10.56 -22.80 0.68
C SER A 107 -10.03 -21.79 -0.35
N ASP A 108 -10.52 -20.55 -0.32
CA ASP A 108 -10.03 -19.47 -1.19
C ASP A 108 -8.59 -19.06 -0.80
N LEU A 109 -8.32 -18.89 0.50
CA LEU A 109 -6.97 -18.62 0.99
C LEU A 109 -5.98 -19.72 0.59
N LYS A 110 -6.34 -20.98 0.83
CA LYS A 110 -5.56 -22.15 0.45
C LYS A 110 -5.30 -22.20 -1.05
N PHE A 111 -6.34 -21.98 -1.85
CA PHE A 111 -6.20 -21.96 -3.32
C PHE A 111 -5.18 -20.92 -3.76
N ARG A 112 -5.24 -19.68 -3.28
CA ARG A 112 -4.33 -18.60 -3.68
C ARG A 112 -2.88 -18.91 -3.32
N LEU A 113 -2.64 -19.42 -2.11
CA LEU A 113 -1.31 -19.80 -1.64
C LEU A 113 -0.70 -20.96 -2.45
N ALA A 114 -1.51 -21.99 -2.72
CA ALA A 114 -1.09 -23.14 -3.53
C ALA A 114 -0.88 -22.76 -5.00
N HIS A 115 -1.88 -22.10 -5.63
CA HIS A 115 -1.85 -21.73 -7.04
C HIS A 115 -0.69 -20.76 -7.36
N SER A 116 -0.36 -19.83 -6.46
CA SER A 116 0.81 -18.96 -6.63
C SER A 116 2.13 -19.67 -6.31
N GLY A 117 2.10 -20.80 -5.63
CA GLY A 117 3.28 -21.53 -5.18
C GLY A 117 4.12 -20.72 -4.18
N CYS A 118 3.46 -20.10 -3.19
CA CYS A 118 4.15 -19.33 -2.16
C CYS A 118 5.02 -20.22 -1.28
N ARG A 119 6.30 -19.86 -1.16
CA ARG A 119 7.24 -20.52 -0.24
C ARG A 119 7.22 -19.89 1.15
N MET A 120 6.92 -18.61 1.25
CA MET A 120 6.81 -17.89 2.51
C MET A 120 5.50 -17.14 2.59
N ALA A 121 4.98 -16.95 3.80
CA ALA A 121 3.87 -16.05 4.09
C ALA A 121 4.30 -15.03 5.16
N ILE A 122 4.10 -13.76 4.89
CA ILE A 122 4.32 -12.65 5.84
C ILE A 122 2.94 -12.16 6.26
N VAL A 123 2.61 -12.30 7.53
CA VAL A 123 1.23 -12.14 7.99
C VAL A 123 1.14 -11.27 9.25
N SER A 124 0.06 -10.49 9.37
CA SER A 124 -0.29 -9.85 10.65
C SER A 124 -0.78 -10.89 11.67
N GLY A 125 -0.66 -10.58 12.95
CA GLY A 125 -1.09 -11.45 14.04
C GLY A 125 -2.56 -11.88 13.93
N THR A 126 -3.41 -11.02 13.39
CA THR A 126 -4.84 -11.31 13.15
C THR A 126 -5.09 -12.42 12.12
N GLN A 127 -4.13 -12.69 11.22
CA GLN A 127 -4.25 -13.68 10.14
C GLN A 127 -3.59 -15.02 10.48
N VAL A 128 -2.81 -15.11 11.55
CA VAL A 128 -2.05 -16.31 11.93
C VAL A 128 -2.93 -17.54 12.06
N ALA A 129 -4.08 -17.39 12.70
CA ALA A 129 -5.01 -18.52 12.90
C ALA A 129 -5.50 -19.13 11.57
N LYS A 130 -5.73 -18.31 10.54
CA LYS A 130 -6.13 -18.77 9.20
C LYS A 130 -4.97 -19.53 8.51
N ILE A 131 -3.75 -18.99 8.62
CA ILE A 131 -2.57 -19.64 8.02
C ILE A 131 -2.31 -21.00 8.67
N ARG A 132 -2.33 -21.09 9.99
CA ARG A 132 -2.15 -22.37 10.71
C ARG A 132 -3.15 -23.44 10.28
N GLN A 133 -4.39 -23.03 9.95
CA GLN A 133 -5.42 -23.97 9.50
C GLN A 133 -5.16 -24.50 8.09
N VAL A 134 -4.68 -23.68 7.17
CA VAL A 134 -4.49 -24.09 5.77
C VAL A 134 -3.10 -24.67 5.50
N LYS A 135 -2.10 -24.35 6.33
CA LYS A 135 -0.70 -24.67 6.09
C LYS A 135 -0.42 -26.15 5.99
N LYS A 136 -1.09 -26.98 6.78
CA LYS A 136 -0.95 -28.45 6.74
C LYS A 136 -1.19 -29.06 5.35
N ASP A 137 -1.95 -28.37 4.51
CA ASP A 137 -2.28 -28.77 3.15
C ASP A 137 -1.43 -28.04 2.09
N LEU A 138 -0.39 -27.29 2.51
CA LEU A 138 0.47 -26.46 1.66
C LEU A 138 1.94 -26.85 1.87
N PRO A 139 2.39 -27.95 1.29
CA PRO A 139 3.76 -28.45 1.51
C PRO A 139 4.85 -27.49 1.03
N ASP A 140 4.55 -26.65 0.02
CA ASP A 140 5.50 -25.67 -0.51
C ASP A 140 5.65 -24.43 0.40
N LEU A 141 4.72 -24.20 1.34
CA LEU A 141 4.78 -23.08 2.28
C LEU A 141 5.71 -23.41 3.44
N GLU A 142 6.98 -23.07 3.28
CA GLU A 142 8.05 -23.47 4.19
C GLU A 142 8.09 -22.66 5.49
N LYS A 143 7.86 -21.33 5.40
CA LYS A 143 7.99 -20.39 6.53
C LYS A 143 6.82 -19.43 6.62
N THR A 144 6.44 -19.11 7.85
CA THR A 144 5.49 -18.03 8.15
C THR A 144 6.19 -16.96 8.98
N ILE A 145 6.26 -15.74 8.46
CA ILE A 145 6.81 -14.59 9.18
C ILE A 145 5.64 -13.80 9.76
N ILE A 146 5.62 -13.64 11.09
CA ILE A 146 4.53 -12.97 11.80
C ILE A 146 4.98 -11.55 12.17
N LEU A 147 4.24 -10.56 11.70
CA LEU A 147 4.56 -9.13 11.87
C LEU A 147 4.39 -8.65 13.32
N ASP A 148 3.54 -9.30 14.08
CA ASP A 148 3.20 -8.93 15.47
C ASP A 148 3.81 -9.90 16.47
N GLY A 149 4.12 -9.41 17.68
CA GLY A 149 4.52 -10.27 18.78
C GLY A 149 3.38 -11.19 19.21
N MET A 150 3.68 -12.47 19.34
CA MET A 150 2.72 -13.51 19.74
C MET A 150 3.17 -14.19 21.04
N PRO A 151 2.24 -14.74 21.84
CA PRO A 151 2.59 -15.49 23.04
C PRO A 151 3.43 -16.75 22.74
N SER A 152 3.23 -17.35 21.56
CA SER A 152 3.97 -18.54 21.10
C SER A 152 4.03 -18.60 19.57
N PHE A 153 5.09 -19.22 19.08
CA PHE A 153 5.35 -19.47 17.66
C PHE A 153 5.46 -20.97 17.43
N GLU A 154 4.94 -21.47 16.30
CA GLU A 154 5.17 -22.83 15.83
C GLU A 154 6.57 -22.97 15.23
N ALA A 155 7.04 -24.20 15.00
CA ALA A 155 8.43 -24.47 14.60
C ALA A 155 8.89 -23.78 13.30
N ASP A 156 7.95 -23.48 12.42
CA ASP A 156 8.16 -22.83 11.12
C ASP A 156 7.68 -21.38 11.09
N GLU A 157 7.30 -20.85 12.23
CA GLU A 157 6.92 -19.47 12.43
C GLU A 157 8.08 -18.64 13.00
N ILE A 158 8.24 -17.42 12.50
CA ILE A 158 9.32 -16.53 12.92
C ILE A 158 8.72 -15.13 13.13
N PHE A 159 9.08 -14.49 14.24
CA PHE A 159 8.72 -13.09 14.47
C PHE A 159 9.48 -12.17 13.51
N ALA A 160 8.79 -11.22 12.87
CA ALA A 160 9.40 -10.28 11.93
C ALA A 160 10.53 -9.44 12.55
N GLY A 161 10.44 -9.12 13.84
CA GLY A 161 11.52 -8.45 14.58
C GLY A 161 12.80 -9.29 14.65
N GLU A 162 12.69 -10.63 14.72
CA GLU A 162 13.84 -11.52 14.67
C GLU A 162 14.44 -11.58 13.25
N VAL A 163 13.59 -11.58 12.21
CA VAL A 163 14.05 -11.50 10.81
C VAL A 163 14.84 -10.21 10.58
N LEU A 164 14.32 -9.07 11.04
CA LEU A 164 15.01 -7.78 10.99
C LEU A 164 16.38 -7.85 11.69
N ARG A 165 16.41 -8.34 12.93
CA ARG A 165 17.65 -8.45 13.73
C ARG A 165 18.70 -9.31 13.04
N ARG A 166 18.30 -10.46 12.48
CA ARG A 166 19.21 -11.34 11.70
C ARG A 166 19.73 -10.62 10.48
N GLY A 167 18.87 -9.99 9.71
CA GLY A 167 19.28 -9.23 8.53
C GLY A 167 20.22 -8.07 8.86
N GLU A 168 20.03 -7.35 9.97
CA GLU A 168 20.97 -6.32 10.42
C GLU A 168 22.35 -6.92 10.76
N GLN A 169 22.40 -8.12 11.32
CA GLN A 169 23.65 -8.81 11.58
C GLN A 169 24.33 -9.26 10.28
N ASP A 170 23.58 -9.84 9.35
CA ASP A 170 24.11 -10.30 8.05
C ASP A 170 24.67 -9.11 7.25
N LEU A 171 23.99 -7.97 7.24
CA LEU A 171 24.48 -6.78 6.57
C LEU A 171 25.80 -6.23 7.09
N ARG A 172 26.17 -6.51 8.34
CA ARG A 172 27.50 -6.10 8.89
C ARG A 172 28.64 -6.82 8.19
N THR A 173 28.40 -8.02 7.67
CA THR A 173 29.43 -8.87 7.04
C THR A 173 29.27 -8.97 5.53
N CYS A 174 28.03 -8.95 5.03
CA CYS A 174 27.69 -9.22 3.62
C CYS A 174 27.03 -8.02 2.92
N GLN A 175 27.22 -6.78 3.43
CA GLN A 175 26.61 -5.57 2.86
C GLN A 175 26.89 -5.44 1.35
N LYS A 176 28.15 -5.61 0.94
CA LYS A 176 28.55 -5.47 -0.47
C LYS A 176 27.84 -6.47 -1.39
N GLU A 177 27.73 -7.72 -0.96
CA GLU A 177 27.02 -8.76 -1.73
C GLU A 177 25.52 -8.43 -1.84
N PHE A 178 24.93 -7.92 -0.76
CA PHE A 178 23.53 -7.55 -0.76
C PHE A 178 23.27 -6.34 -1.66
N ASP A 179 24.20 -5.38 -1.71
CA ASP A 179 24.12 -4.19 -2.57
C ASP A 179 24.13 -4.54 -4.08
N GLU A 180 24.52 -5.77 -4.45
CA GLU A 180 24.47 -6.25 -5.84
C GLU A 180 23.17 -6.96 -6.22
N ILE A 181 22.34 -7.35 -5.23
CA ILE A 181 21.15 -8.17 -5.47
C ILE A 181 20.01 -7.37 -6.08
N TRP A 182 19.60 -6.29 -5.43
CA TRP A 182 18.47 -5.51 -5.91
C TRP A 182 18.73 -4.81 -7.26
N PRO A 183 20.00 -4.39 -7.61
CA PRO A 183 20.28 -3.86 -8.96
C PRO A 183 20.21 -4.93 -10.05
N ALA A 184 20.35 -6.22 -9.71
CA ALA A 184 20.20 -7.33 -10.64
C ALA A 184 18.74 -7.67 -10.96
N VAL A 185 17.78 -7.04 -10.30
CA VAL A 185 16.35 -7.13 -10.63
C VAL A 185 16.10 -6.37 -11.95
N ARG A 186 15.36 -7.00 -12.86
CA ARG A 186 15.06 -6.43 -14.18
C ARG A 186 13.62 -5.88 -14.22
N GLU A 187 13.37 -4.93 -15.07
CA GLU A 187 12.02 -4.38 -15.29
C GLU A 187 10.99 -5.43 -15.75
N THR A 188 11.47 -6.48 -16.44
CA THR A 188 10.65 -7.61 -16.91
C THR A 188 10.42 -8.68 -15.87
N ASP A 189 11.13 -8.66 -14.75
CA ASP A 189 10.89 -9.60 -13.66
C ASP A 189 9.50 -9.37 -13.05
N TYR A 190 8.90 -10.43 -12.54
CA TYR A 190 7.60 -10.35 -11.90
C TYR A 190 7.74 -9.63 -10.56
N ALA A 191 6.90 -8.63 -10.35
CA ALA A 191 6.83 -7.88 -9.08
C ALA A 191 5.73 -8.45 -8.19
N ASN A 192 4.52 -8.59 -8.73
CA ASN A 192 3.34 -9.04 -7.96
C ASN A 192 2.49 -10.02 -8.73
N ILE A 193 1.79 -10.91 -7.98
CA ILE A 193 0.65 -11.69 -8.46
C ILE A 193 -0.58 -11.22 -7.69
N CYS A 194 -1.41 -10.38 -8.32
CA CYS A 194 -2.63 -9.86 -7.72
C CYS A 194 -3.83 -10.72 -8.10
N TYR A 195 -4.57 -11.24 -7.11
CA TYR A 195 -5.75 -12.03 -7.37
C TYR A 195 -7.00 -11.16 -7.56
N THR A 196 -7.76 -11.45 -8.62
CA THR A 196 -9.06 -10.82 -8.87
C THR A 196 -10.16 -11.84 -8.64
N SER A 197 -11.32 -11.39 -8.13
CA SER A 197 -12.54 -12.20 -8.14
C SER A 197 -12.97 -12.38 -9.59
N GLY A 198 -12.72 -13.57 -10.15
CA GLY A 198 -13.15 -13.91 -11.50
C GLY A 198 -14.68 -14.03 -11.58
N THR A 199 -15.22 -13.91 -12.79
CA THR A 199 -16.61 -14.31 -13.11
C THR A 199 -16.80 -15.84 -13.12
N THR A 200 -15.70 -16.59 -12.97
CA THR A 200 -15.62 -18.06 -12.87
C THR A 200 -15.37 -18.47 -11.42
N ALA A 201 -15.56 -19.75 -11.10
CA ALA A 201 -15.50 -20.28 -9.74
C ALA A 201 -14.17 -19.96 -9.01
N ASP A 202 -13.04 -19.97 -9.72
CA ASP A 202 -11.72 -19.77 -9.11
C ASP A 202 -11.14 -18.38 -9.37
N PRO A 203 -10.48 -17.74 -8.35
CA PRO A 203 -9.79 -16.46 -8.52
C PRO A 203 -8.64 -16.55 -9.53
N LYS A 204 -8.43 -15.48 -10.30
CA LYS A 204 -7.34 -15.40 -11.28
C LYS A 204 -6.18 -14.61 -10.74
N GLY A 205 -4.97 -15.19 -10.78
CA GLY A 205 -3.72 -14.51 -10.45
C GLY A 205 -3.20 -13.69 -11.64
N ILE A 206 -3.24 -12.38 -11.53
CA ILE A 206 -2.73 -11.45 -12.54
C ILE A 206 -1.28 -11.14 -12.22
N ILE A 207 -0.39 -11.52 -13.11
CA ILE A 207 1.04 -11.27 -12.99
C ILE A 207 1.34 -9.84 -13.46
N LEU A 208 2.01 -9.07 -12.61
CA LEU A 208 2.46 -7.72 -12.90
C LEU A 208 3.98 -7.64 -12.77
N THR A 209 4.65 -7.15 -13.82
CA THR A 209 6.10 -6.91 -13.82
C THR A 209 6.43 -5.56 -13.18
N HIS A 210 7.69 -5.34 -12.84
CA HIS A 210 8.17 -4.01 -12.42
C HIS A 210 7.85 -2.94 -13.46
N ARG A 211 8.00 -3.26 -14.75
CA ARG A 211 7.68 -2.36 -15.87
C ARG A 211 6.21 -1.97 -15.92
N ASN A 212 5.29 -2.89 -15.63
CA ASN A 212 3.86 -2.56 -15.60
C ASN A 212 3.58 -1.46 -14.58
N TYR A 213 4.18 -1.55 -13.38
CA TYR A 213 4.04 -0.54 -12.35
C TYR A 213 4.70 0.78 -12.70
N THR A 214 5.99 0.75 -13.08
CA THR A 214 6.75 1.97 -13.34
C THR A 214 6.20 2.77 -14.52
N ALA A 215 5.77 2.09 -15.60
CA ALA A 215 5.11 2.74 -16.74
C ALA A 215 3.78 3.41 -16.34
N ASN A 216 2.97 2.72 -15.52
CA ASN A 216 1.68 3.25 -15.07
C ASN A 216 1.87 4.45 -14.13
N ILE A 217 2.87 4.40 -13.23
CA ILE A 217 3.24 5.51 -12.35
C ILE A 217 3.65 6.74 -13.19
N ASP A 218 4.46 6.56 -14.22
CA ASP A 218 4.92 7.64 -15.08
C ASP A 218 3.76 8.28 -15.85
N GLN A 219 2.81 7.47 -16.35
CA GLN A 219 1.59 7.95 -17.00
C GLN A 219 0.70 8.72 -16.01
N GLY A 220 0.48 8.19 -14.81
CA GLY A 220 -0.33 8.84 -13.77
C GLY A 220 0.22 10.19 -13.34
N ARG A 221 1.54 10.30 -13.17
CA ARG A 221 2.22 11.57 -12.85
C ARG A 221 2.14 12.61 -13.97
N GLY A 222 1.94 12.19 -15.20
CA GLY A 222 1.66 13.09 -16.30
C GLY A 222 0.27 13.74 -16.23
N LEU A 223 -0.64 13.15 -15.45
CA LEU A 223 -2.02 13.62 -15.29
C LEU A 223 -2.25 14.38 -13.99
N VAL A 224 -1.58 13.96 -12.91
CA VAL A 224 -1.76 14.54 -11.56
C VAL A 224 -0.39 14.95 -11.02
N ASP A 225 -0.27 16.24 -10.72
CA ASP A 225 0.90 16.74 -9.99
C ASP A 225 0.77 16.38 -8.51
N CYS A 226 1.83 15.79 -7.95
CA CYS A 226 1.88 15.35 -6.57
C CYS A 226 3.19 15.86 -5.94
N PRO A 227 3.19 17.07 -5.36
CA PRO A 227 4.34 17.62 -4.66
C PRO A 227 4.77 16.75 -3.47
N GLU A 228 6.05 16.86 -3.10
CA GLU A 228 6.67 16.07 -2.03
C GLU A 228 6.08 16.33 -0.64
N TYR A 229 5.42 17.46 -0.42
CA TYR A 229 4.76 17.78 0.85
C TYR A 229 3.36 17.18 0.97
N TYR A 230 2.85 16.50 -0.08
CA TYR A 230 1.53 15.89 -0.02
C TYR A 230 1.49 14.73 0.97
N VAL A 231 0.33 14.59 1.60
CA VAL A 231 -0.05 13.44 2.42
C VAL A 231 -1.29 12.83 1.80
N SER A 232 -1.32 11.53 1.60
CA SER A 232 -2.51 10.79 1.19
C SER A 232 -2.90 9.79 2.26
N LEU A 233 -4.16 9.81 2.71
CA LEU A 233 -4.71 8.74 3.55
C LEU A 233 -5.21 7.62 2.63
N ILE A 234 -4.59 6.44 2.69
CA ILE A 234 -4.97 5.30 1.87
C ILE A 234 -6.13 4.55 2.53
N ILE A 235 -7.30 4.67 1.92
CA ILE A 235 -8.53 3.98 2.32
C ILE A 235 -8.76 2.74 1.42
N LEU A 236 -8.09 2.70 0.27
CA LEU A 236 -8.15 1.59 -0.66
C LEU A 236 -7.52 0.33 -0.06
N PRO A 237 -7.97 -0.87 -0.47
CA PRO A 237 -7.29 -2.10 -0.12
C PRO A 237 -5.82 -2.09 -0.60
N TRP A 238 -4.91 -2.41 0.29
CA TRP A 238 -3.47 -2.41 0.01
C TRP A 238 -3.04 -3.61 -0.85
N ASP A 239 -3.84 -4.67 -0.84
CA ASP A 239 -3.66 -5.87 -1.65
C ASP A 239 -4.10 -5.71 -3.13
N HIS A 240 -4.69 -4.57 -3.49
CA HIS A 240 -5.18 -4.32 -4.85
C HIS A 240 -4.19 -3.49 -5.65
N ALA A 241 -3.98 -3.83 -6.95
CA ALA A 241 -3.03 -3.14 -7.84
C ALA A 241 -3.20 -1.62 -7.90
N PHE A 242 -4.43 -1.09 -7.78
CA PHE A 242 -4.68 0.34 -7.71
C PHE A 242 -4.16 0.95 -6.39
N GLY A 243 -4.29 0.24 -5.28
CA GLY A 243 -3.70 0.63 -3.99
C GLY A 243 -2.18 0.74 -4.08
N HIS A 244 -1.51 -0.26 -4.69
CA HIS A 244 -0.08 -0.23 -4.93
C HIS A 244 0.34 0.95 -5.81
N THR A 245 -0.22 1.04 -7.02
CA THR A 245 0.23 1.99 -8.03
C THR A 245 0.00 3.42 -7.61
N CYS A 246 -1.23 3.77 -7.27
CA CYS A 246 -1.61 5.15 -6.96
C CYS A 246 -1.38 5.49 -5.49
N GLY A 247 -1.67 4.54 -4.58
CA GLY A 247 -1.61 4.76 -3.15
C GLY A 247 -0.20 4.69 -2.56
N ILE A 248 0.66 3.85 -3.10
CA ILE A 248 2.01 3.63 -2.57
C ILE A 248 3.07 4.15 -3.52
N TYR A 249 3.22 3.55 -4.69
CA TYR A 249 4.38 3.80 -5.54
C TYR A 249 4.41 5.19 -6.19
N SER A 250 3.24 5.74 -6.58
CA SER A 250 3.18 7.10 -7.15
C SER A 250 3.54 8.17 -6.12
N LEU A 251 3.07 8.02 -4.87
CA LEU A 251 3.41 8.91 -3.77
C LEU A 251 4.88 8.77 -3.39
N MET A 252 5.36 7.53 -3.26
CA MET A 252 6.75 7.21 -2.99
C MET A 252 7.69 7.86 -4.00
N LYS A 253 7.39 7.76 -5.31
CA LYS A 253 8.17 8.41 -6.36
C LYS A 253 8.20 9.94 -6.25
N SER A 254 7.17 10.53 -5.69
CA SER A 254 7.04 11.98 -5.53
C SER A 254 7.69 12.52 -4.26
N GLY A 255 8.21 11.68 -3.37
CA GLY A 255 8.68 12.10 -2.04
C GLY A 255 7.56 12.44 -1.07
N ALA A 256 6.31 12.14 -1.43
CA ALA A 256 5.11 12.41 -0.67
C ALA A 256 4.86 11.35 0.41
N ALA A 257 4.00 11.66 1.37
CA ALA A 257 3.69 10.79 2.50
C ALA A 257 2.41 9.98 2.29
N ILE A 258 2.43 8.78 2.84
CA ILE A 258 1.31 7.83 2.90
C ILE A 258 0.86 7.75 4.35
N ALA A 259 -0.42 7.93 4.63
CA ALA A 259 -1.01 7.67 5.93
C ALA A 259 -1.88 6.42 5.87
N SER A 260 -1.72 5.51 6.82
CA SER A 260 -2.60 4.36 6.97
C SER A 260 -3.84 4.72 7.79
N VAL A 261 -4.98 4.11 7.46
CA VAL A 261 -6.15 4.14 8.32
C VAL A 261 -5.87 3.33 9.58
N GLU A 262 -6.22 3.87 10.75
CA GLU A 262 -6.15 3.13 12.00
C GLU A 262 -6.98 1.86 11.92
N SER A 263 -6.32 0.71 12.04
CA SER A 263 -6.98 -0.59 11.98
C SER A 263 -7.90 -0.78 13.19
N GLY A 264 -9.15 -1.19 12.93
CA GLY A 264 -10.06 -1.68 13.94
C GLY A 264 -9.99 -3.21 14.06
N ARG A 265 -10.70 -3.79 15.00
CA ARG A 265 -10.84 -5.25 15.14
C ARG A 265 -11.55 -5.88 13.94
N THR A 266 -12.36 -5.09 13.25
CA THR A 266 -13.09 -5.49 12.04
C THR A 266 -12.92 -4.45 10.93
N ALA A 267 -13.19 -4.85 9.70
CA ALA A 267 -13.18 -3.94 8.54
C ALA A 267 -14.16 -2.76 8.72
N LEU A 268 -15.31 -3.01 9.36
CA LEU A 268 -16.31 -1.98 9.65
C LEU A 268 -15.79 -0.96 10.68
N GLU A 269 -15.09 -1.41 11.71
CA GLU A 269 -14.46 -0.53 12.70
C GLU A 269 -13.36 0.32 12.04
N SER A 270 -12.53 -0.25 11.20
CA SER A 270 -11.53 0.51 10.42
C SER A 270 -12.19 1.60 9.58
N LEU A 271 -13.32 1.31 8.91
CA LEU A 271 -14.06 2.31 8.15
C LEU A 271 -14.64 3.43 9.03
N LYS A 272 -15.06 3.13 10.27
CA LYS A 272 -15.52 4.15 11.23
C LYS A 272 -14.42 5.09 11.68
N ASN A 273 -13.15 4.66 11.63
CA ASN A 273 -12.00 5.49 11.97
C ASN A 273 -11.66 6.52 10.87
N VAL A 274 -12.08 6.30 9.62
CA VAL A 274 -11.71 7.14 8.47
C VAL A 274 -12.01 8.63 8.68
N PRO A 275 -13.19 9.08 9.13
CA PRO A 275 -13.44 10.52 9.33
C PRO A 275 -12.51 11.15 10.35
N ARG A 276 -12.20 10.45 11.45
CA ARG A 276 -11.25 10.90 12.47
C ARG A 276 -9.85 10.97 11.90
N ASN A 277 -9.41 9.93 11.18
CA ASN A 277 -8.09 9.89 10.58
C ASN A 277 -7.90 10.97 9.49
N ILE A 278 -8.94 11.35 8.74
CA ILE A 278 -8.92 12.52 7.83
C ILE A 278 -8.65 13.80 8.62
N GLN A 279 -9.32 14.00 9.77
CA GLN A 279 -9.10 15.20 10.61
C GLN A 279 -7.70 15.26 11.20
N GLU A 280 -7.15 14.10 11.61
CA GLU A 280 -5.82 13.99 12.23
C GLU A 280 -4.69 14.15 11.21
N THR A 281 -4.80 13.52 10.05
CA THR A 281 -3.75 13.52 9.01
C THR A 281 -3.86 14.67 8.04
N ARG A 282 -5.04 15.31 7.92
CA ARG A 282 -5.33 16.41 6.98
C ARG A 282 -4.79 16.14 5.58
N PRO A 283 -5.19 15.03 4.93
CA PRO A 283 -4.60 14.60 3.68
C PRO A 283 -4.89 15.59 2.56
N HIS A 284 -3.90 15.81 1.70
CA HIS A 284 -4.03 16.62 0.48
C HIS A 284 -4.74 15.86 -0.64
N LEU A 285 -4.63 14.52 -0.61
CA LEU A 285 -5.18 13.61 -1.61
C LEU A 285 -5.89 12.44 -0.92
N LEU A 286 -7.08 12.11 -1.41
CA LEU A 286 -7.81 10.90 -1.04
C LEU A 286 -8.07 10.08 -2.28
N LEU A 287 -7.47 8.90 -2.33
CA LEU A 287 -7.79 7.90 -3.34
C LEU A 287 -8.99 7.10 -2.86
N SER A 288 -10.06 7.11 -3.66
CA SER A 288 -11.35 6.59 -3.22
C SER A 288 -12.06 5.82 -4.34
N VAL A 289 -13.03 5.02 -3.94
CA VAL A 289 -14.01 4.40 -4.83
C VAL A 289 -15.36 5.12 -4.71
N PRO A 290 -16.20 5.12 -5.75
CA PRO A 290 -17.48 5.85 -5.76
C PRO A 290 -18.38 5.56 -4.55
N ALA A 291 -18.40 4.32 -4.07
CA ALA A 291 -19.19 3.92 -2.91
C ALA A 291 -18.76 4.64 -1.63
N LEU A 292 -17.44 4.82 -1.41
CA LEU A 292 -16.92 5.52 -0.25
C LEU A 292 -17.25 7.03 -0.33
N ALA A 293 -17.07 7.65 -1.50
CA ALA A 293 -17.42 9.05 -1.71
C ALA A 293 -18.90 9.31 -1.43
N LYS A 294 -19.79 8.41 -1.88
CA LYS A 294 -21.22 8.45 -1.59
C LYS A 294 -21.51 8.35 -0.09
N ASN A 295 -20.85 7.44 0.61
CA ASN A 295 -21.03 7.25 2.06
C ASN A 295 -20.55 8.47 2.86
N LEU A 296 -19.40 9.07 2.49
CA LEU A 296 -18.91 10.30 3.11
C LEU A 296 -19.90 11.46 2.91
N ARG A 297 -20.40 11.62 1.69
CA ARG A 297 -21.43 12.62 1.38
C ARG A 297 -22.68 12.42 2.25
N ASN A 298 -23.22 11.21 2.29
CA ASN A 298 -24.41 10.89 3.10
C ASN A 298 -24.20 11.19 4.60
N ASN A 299 -23.02 10.93 5.12
CA ASN A 299 -22.67 11.22 6.51
C ASN A 299 -22.60 12.73 6.77
N ILE A 300 -22.03 13.51 5.85
CA ILE A 300 -21.99 14.98 5.95
C ILE A 300 -23.40 15.55 5.92
N GLU A 301 -24.24 15.11 4.97
CA GLU A 301 -25.64 15.56 4.85
C GLU A 301 -26.46 15.21 6.09
N ARG A 302 -26.25 14.02 6.65
CA ARG A 302 -26.88 13.60 7.90
C ARG A 302 -26.43 14.47 9.09
N GLY A 303 -25.13 14.70 9.23
CA GLY A 303 -24.60 15.56 10.30
C GLY A 303 -25.10 17.00 10.23
N ALA A 304 -25.35 17.54 9.02
CA ALA A 304 -25.97 18.85 8.84
C ALA A 304 -27.42 18.85 9.31
N ARG A 305 -28.21 17.79 9.02
CA ARG A 305 -29.60 17.63 9.50
C ARG A 305 -29.70 17.50 11.00
N GLU A 306 -28.83 16.73 11.62
CA GLU A 306 -28.80 16.51 13.09
C GLU A 306 -28.51 17.81 13.86
N LYS A 307 -27.83 18.78 13.23
CA LYS A 307 -27.58 20.11 13.83
C LYS A 307 -28.77 21.08 13.72
N GLY A 308 -29.86 20.68 13.10
CA GLY A 308 -31.12 21.41 13.01
C GLY A 308 -31.37 22.09 11.66
N PRO A 309 -32.62 22.55 11.44
CA PRO A 309 -33.10 23.05 10.13
C PRO A 309 -32.34 24.24 9.57
N ALA A 310 -31.83 25.15 10.41
CA ALA A 310 -31.05 26.30 9.99
C ALA A 310 -29.72 25.89 9.37
N VAL A 311 -29.01 24.93 10.01
CA VAL A 311 -27.72 24.40 9.50
C VAL A 311 -27.94 23.61 8.22
N GLU A 312 -28.99 22.78 8.17
CA GLU A 312 -29.33 22.04 6.94
C GLU A 312 -29.64 23.00 5.76
N SER A 313 -30.39 24.05 6.00
CA SER A 313 -30.73 25.07 4.99
C SER A 313 -29.47 25.79 4.47
N LEU A 314 -28.59 26.21 5.41
CA LEU A 314 -27.31 26.83 5.05
C LEU A 314 -26.43 25.89 4.24
N PHE A 315 -26.33 24.61 4.66
CA PHE A 315 -25.59 23.59 3.95
C PHE A 315 -26.12 23.39 2.53
N LYS A 316 -27.44 23.23 2.36
CA LYS A 316 -28.08 23.08 1.04
C LYS A 316 -27.87 24.30 0.14
N ARG A 317 -27.85 25.49 0.73
CA ARG A 317 -27.56 26.72 -0.02
C ARG A 317 -26.10 26.76 -0.49
N GLY A 318 -25.15 26.44 0.41
CA GLY A 318 -23.72 26.33 0.08
C GLY A 318 -23.47 25.32 -1.02
N LEU A 319 -24.11 24.15 -0.93
CA LEU A 319 -23.98 23.09 -1.92
C LEU A 319 -24.48 23.54 -3.32
N ARG A 320 -25.63 24.23 -3.39
CA ARG A 320 -26.13 24.80 -4.65
C ARG A 320 -25.19 25.83 -5.26
N LEU A 321 -24.59 26.70 -4.43
CA LEU A 321 -23.59 27.67 -4.89
C LEU A 321 -22.33 26.98 -5.41
N ALA A 322 -21.84 25.93 -4.71
CA ALA A 322 -20.69 25.15 -5.12
C ALA A 322 -20.93 24.41 -6.46
N TYR A 323 -22.09 23.81 -6.63
CA TYR A 323 -22.46 23.20 -7.92
C TYR A 323 -22.52 24.24 -9.05
N GLY A 324 -23.11 25.41 -8.80
CA GLY A 324 -23.15 26.51 -9.79
C GLY A 324 -21.75 27.05 -10.12
N TYR A 325 -20.83 27.02 -9.16
CA TYR A 325 -19.44 27.43 -9.37
C TYR A 325 -18.65 26.45 -10.22
N ASN A 326 -18.88 25.14 -10.02
CA ASN A 326 -18.12 24.06 -10.66
C ASN A 326 -18.79 23.49 -11.92
N ALA A 327 -20.07 23.83 -12.21
CA ALA A 327 -20.84 23.22 -13.29
C ALA A 327 -20.26 23.44 -14.71
N GLU A 328 -19.53 24.54 -14.92
CA GLU A 328 -18.93 24.90 -16.21
C GLU A 328 -17.42 24.57 -16.28
N GLY A 329 -16.92 23.75 -15.35
CA GLY A 329 -15.49 23.43 -15.18
C GLY A 329 -14.76 24.45 -14.29
N TRP A 330 -13.50 24.16 -14.02
CA TRP A 330 -12.65 24.79 -13.02
C TRP A 330 -12.80 26.31 -12.89
N ASN A 331 -13.25 26.77 -11.70
CA ASN A 331 -13.18 28.17 -11.27
C ASN A 331 -13.84 29.21 -12.19
N ARG A 332 -14.90 28.86 -12.90
CA ARG A 332 -15.63 29.82 -13.79
C ARG A 332 -16.79 30.56 -13.13
N GLY A 333 -16.98 30.38 -11.83
CA GLY A 333 -18.02 31.11 -11.07
C GLY A 333 -17.73 32.62 -10.97
N ARG A 334 -18.78 33.48 -11.04
CA ARG A 334 -18.71 34.93 -10.87
C ARG A 334 -19.47 35.37 -9.61
N GLY A 335 -19.03 36.46 -8.99
CA GLY A 335 -19.69 37.06 -7.82
C GLY A 335 -19.68 36.14 -6.60
N PHE A 336 -20.81 36.02 -5.89
CA PHE A 336 -20.98 35.17 -4.70
C PHE A 336 -20.69 33.68 -4.90
N ARG A 337 -20.56 33.22 -6.13
CA ARG A 337 -20.12 31.84 -6.43
C ARG A 337 -18.61 31.64 -6.28
N LYS A 338 -17.86 32.74 -6.10
CA LYS A 338 -16.40 32.74 -5.99
C LYS A 338 -15.92 32.75 -4.52
N LEU A 339 -16.83 32.99 -3.58
CA LEU A 339 -16.62 32.92 -2.14
C LEU A 339 -16.97 31.53 -1.61
#